data_6d5ac4792755a5162a03b87f09bf1cb1
#
_entry.id   6d5ac4792755a5162a03b87f09bf1cb1
#
_cell.length_a   1.000
_cell.length_b   1.000
_cell.length_c   1.000
_cell.angle_alpha   90.00
_cell.angle_beta   90.00
_cell.angle_gamma   90.00
#
_symmetry.space_group_name_H-M   'P 1'
#
loop_
_entity.id
_entity.type
_entity.pdbx_description
1 polymer ?
#
loop_
_entity_poly.entity_id
_entity_poly.type
_entity_poly.pdbx_seq_one_letter_code
_entity_poly.pdbx_strand_id
1 'polypeptide(L)'
;MRNIENLNPGDSVDHFFLVHKATQGVTAQGKDYMTLHLQDKSGEIEAKFWTATKNDMATIKPEEIVHVKGDIINYRGNKQMKVNQIRLATTEDQLKTEQFVDGAPLSPAEIQEEISHYLLDIENANLQRITRHLLKKYQERFYTYPAASFHHHNFASGLSYHVLTMLRIAKSICDIYPLLNKSLLYSGIILHDIGKVRELSGPVATSYTVEGNLLGHISIASDEVVEAARELNIEGEEIMLLRHMILSHHGKLEYGSPKLPYLKEAEILCYIDNIDARMNMFEKAYKKTDKGQFTDKIFGLENRRFYNPESLD
;
A
#
# COMPACT_ATOMS: atom_id res chain seq x y z
N MET A 1 -4.89 -22.70 -13.69
CA MET A 1 -4.70 -21.42 -14.40
C MET A 1 -3.25 -21.02 -14.23
N ARG A 2 -2.57 -20.54 -15.27
CA ARG A 2 -1.17 -20.10 -15.14
C ARG A 2 -1.18 -18.64 -14.72
N ASN A 3 -0.58 -18.33 -13.60
CA ASN A 3 -0.37 -16.98 -13.10
C ASN A 3 0.75 -16.27 -13.91
N ILE A 4 0.79 -14.95 -13.92
CA ILE A 4 1.80 -14.13 -14.64
C ILE A 4 3.23 -14.60 -14.32
N GLU A 5 3.52 -14.91 -13.07
CA GLU A 5 4.82 -15.40 -12.60
C GLU A 5 5.29 -16.65 -13.38
N ASN A 6 4.36 -17.56 -13.69
CA ASN A 6 4.63 -18.85 -14.34
C ASN A 6 4.54 -18.79 -15.87
N LEU A 7 4.27 -17.63 -16.47
CA LEU A 7 4.24 -17.46 -17.92
C LEU A 7 5.67 -17.42 -18.48
N ASN A 8 5.89 -18.09 -19.61
CA ASN A 8 7.17 -18.11 -20.30
C ASN A 8 7.01 -17.65 -21.75
N PRO A 9 8.08 -17.11 -22.37
CA PRO A 9 8.07 -16.81 -23.80
C PRO A 9 7.66 -18.04 -24.63
N GLY A 10 6.67 -17.87 -25.50
CA GLY A 10 6.04 -18.93 -26.30
C GLY A 10 4.71 -19.43 -25.74
N ASP A 11 4.34 -19.07 -24.50
CA ASP A 11 3.03 -19.42 -23.96
C ASP A 11 1.94 -18.54 -24.59
N SER A 12 0.77 -19.14 -24.86
CA SER A 12 -0.46 -18.43 -25.21
C SER A 12 -1.32 -18.23 -23.98
N VAL A 13 -1.92 -17.06 -23.85
CA VAL A 13 -2.75 -16.62 -22.73
C VAL A 13 -4.18 -16.40 -23.20
N ASP A 14 -5.16 -16.90 -22.42
CA ASP A 14 -6.58 -16.63 -22.55
C ASP A 14 -7.13 -16.49 -21.13
N HIS A 15 -7.03 -15.27 -20.55
CA HIS A 15 -7.31 -15.05 -19.13
C HIS A 15 -7.73 -13.62 -18.81
N PHE A 16 -8.28 -13.42 -17.60
CA PHE A 16 -8.60 -12.12 -17.05
C PHE A 16 -7.42 -11.52 -16.28
N PHE A 17 -7.24 -10.21 -16.43
CA PHE A 17 -6.26 -9.41 -15.72
C PHE A 17 -6.85 -8.10 -15.28
N LEU A 18 -6.26 -7.50 -14.25
CA LEU A 18 -6.53 -6.12 -13.87
C LEU A 18 -5.60 -5.19 -14.66
N VAL A 19 -6.13 -4.09 -15.15
CA VAL A 19 -5.32 -3.04 -15.77
C VAL A 19 -4.74 -2.16 -14.66
N HIS A 20 -3.44 -2.32 -14.40
CA HIS A 20 -2.72 -1.46 -13.44
C HIS A 20 -2.40 -0.09 -14.06
N LYS A 21 -1.97 -0.07 -15.33
CA LYS A 21 -1.65 1.16 -16.07
C LYS A 21 -2.02 1.00 -17.54
N ALA A 22 -2.53 2.07 -18.13
CA ALA A 22 -2.81 2.15 -19.55
C ALA A 22 -2.22 3.44 -20.14
N THR A 23 -1.42 3.32 -21.20
CA THR A 23 -0.86 4.45 -21.92
C THR A 23 -1.10 4.28 -23.41
N GLN A 24 -1.39 5.38 -24.08
CA GLN A 24 -1.63 5.42 -25.51
C GLN A 24 -0.38 5.90 -26.24
N GLY A 25 -0.14 5.36 -27.42
CA GLY A 25 0.97 5.76 -28.26
C GLY A 25 0.60 5.69 -29.74
N VAL A 26 1.43 6.32 -30.56
CA VAL A 26 1.30 6.29 -32.01
C VAL A 26 2.60 5.76 -32.59
N THR A 27 2.50 4.77 -33.49
CA THR A 27 3.66 4.21 -34.17
C THR A 27 4.24 5.21 -35.19
N ALA A 28 5.48 5.01 -35.64
CA ALA A 28 6.09 5.83 -36.69
C ALA A 28 5.27 5.85 -38.01
N GLN A 29 4.36 4.88 -38.20
CA GLN A 29 3.46 4.79 -39.35
C GLN A 29 2.08 5.43 -39.09
N GLY A 30 1.90 6.13 -37.95
CA GLY A 30 0.66 6.80 -37.60
C GLY A 30 -0.45 5.87 -37.10
N LYS A 31 -0.14 4.62 -36.74
CA LYS A 31 -1.13 3.70 -36.16
C LYS A 31 -1.14 3.81 -34.65
N ASP A 32 -2.34 3.89 -34.08
CA ASP A 32 -2.57 3.89 -32.64
C ASP A 32 -2.24 2.53 -32.04
N TYR A 33 -1.69 2.54 -30.81
CA TYR A 33 -1.48 1.34 -30.00
C TYR A 33 -1.62 1.68 -28.51
N MET A 34 -1.82 0.66 -27.68
CA MET A 34 -1.81 0.79 -26.24
C MET A 34 -0.67 -0.01 -25.62
N THR A 35 -0.05 0.56 -24.59
CA THR A 35 0.77 -0.17 -23.64
C THR A 35 -0.02 -0.31 -22.36
N LEU A 36 -0.24 -1.55 -21.96
CA LEU A 36 -0.96 -1.90 -20.75
C LEU A 36 0.02 -2.57 -19.78
N HIS A 37 -0.12 -2.29 -18.50
CA HIS A 37 0.45 -3.09 -17.44
C HIS A 37 -0.69 -3.92 -16.85
N LEU A 38 -0.64 -5.22 -17.06
CA LEU A 38 -1.65 -6.17 -16.66
C LEU A 38 -1.19 -6.89 -15.40
N GLN A 39 -2.07 -7.02 -14.43
CA GLN A 39 -1.77 -7.56 -13.10
C GLN A 39 -2.67 -8.74 -12.74
N ASP A 40 -2.11 -9.72 -12.06
CA ASP A 40 -2.79 -10.72 -11.24
C ASP A 40 -2.13 -10.78 -9.85
N LYS A 41 -2.60 -11.69 -8.96
CA LYS A 41 -2.01 -11.85 -7.61
C LYS A 41 -0.54 -12.23 -7.60
N SER A 42 -0.02 -12.78 -8.70
CA SER A 42 1.36 -13.28 -8.77
C SER A 42 2.34 -12.24 -9.28
N GLY A 43 1.87 -11.19 -9.94
CA GLY A 43 2.74 -10.17 -10.48
C GLY A 43 2.10 -9.30 -11.57
N GLU A 44 2.97 -8.62 -12.30
CA GLU A 44 2.61 -7.68 -13.36
C GLU A 44 3.38 -8.00 -14.64
N ILE A 45 2.75 -7.78 -15.81
CA ILE A 45 3.36 -7.94 -17.12
C ILE A 45 3.04 -6.76 -18.01
N GLU A 46 4.05 -6.23 -18.72
CA GLU A 46 3.82 -5.25 -19.79
C GLU A 46 3.17 -5.94 -21.00
N ALA A 47 2.08 -5.35 -21.51
CA ALA A 47 1.34 -5.86 -22.64
C ALA A 47 1.24 -4.80 -23.74
N LYS A 48 1.47 -5.19 -24.99
CA LYS A 48 1.37 -4.33 -26.17
C LYS A 48 0.15 -4.73 -27.00
N PHE A 49 -0.77 -3.80 -27.16
CA PHE A 49 -1.95 -3.94 -28.01
C PHE A 49 -1.80 -3.05 -29.25
N TRP A 50 -1.27 -3.63 -30.32
CA TRP A 50 -0.90 -2.91 -31.55
C TRP A 50 -2.07 -2.57 -32.47
N THR A 51 -3.22 -3.20 -32.26
CA THR A 51 -4.44 -3.02 -33.05
C THR A 51 -5.54 -2.32 -32.27
N ALA A 52 -5.16 -1.52 -31.28
CA ALA A 52 -6.10 -0.80 -30.43
C ALA A 52 -6.96 0.16 -31.24
N THR A 53 -8.27 0.12 -31.02
CA THR A 53 -9.22 1.05 -31.61
C THR A 53 -9.38 2.28 -30.70
N LYS A 54 -9.98 3.35 -31.25
CA LYS A 54 -10.33 4.54 -30.46
C LYS A 54 -11.29 4.20 -29.29
N ASN A 55 -12.16 3.19 -29.49
CA ASN A 55 -13.04 2.71 -28.44
C ASN A 55 -12.25 2.02 -27.32
N ASP A 56 -11.31 1.15 -27.65
CA ASP A 56 -10.46 0.50 -26.66
C ASP A 56 -9.70 1.53 -25.82
N MET A 57 -9.14 2.56 -26.47
CA MET A 57 -8.44 3.65 -25.79
C MET A 57 -9.35 4.48 -24.87
N ALA A 58 -10.63 4.58 -25.20
CA ALA A 58 -11.60 5.30 -24.39
C ALA A 58 -12.08 4.48 -23.18
N THR A 59 -12.20 3.15 -23.33
CA THR A 59 -12.85 2.26 -22.35
C THR A 59 -11.87 1.52 -21.47
N ILE A 60 -10.69 1.10 -21.99
CA ILE A 60 -9.69 0.37 -21.20
C ILE A 60 -8.89 1.37 -20.37
N LYS A 61 -9.18 1.44 -19.08
CA LYS A 61 -8.57 2.36 -18.10
C LYS A 61 -7.92 1.58 -16.98
N PRO A 62 -7.04 2.21 -16.19
CA PRO A 62 -6.64 1.64 -14.90
C PRO A 62 -7.86 1.26 -14.06
N GLU A 63 -7.70 0.21 -13.25
CA GLU A 63 -8.74 -0.40 -12.39
C GLU A 63 -9.79 -1.26 -13.11
N GLU A 64 -9.82 -1.25 -14.45
CA GLU A 64 -10.71 -2.13 -15.20
C GLU A 64 -10.18 -3.57 -15.27
N ILE A 65 -11.08 -4.55 -15.18
CA ILE A 65 -10.76 -5.94 -15.43
C ILE A 65 -10.96 -6.22 -16.91
N VAL A 66 -9.96 -6.81 -17.54
CA VAL A 66 -9.97 -7.14 -18.96
C VAL A 66 -9.74 -8.63 -19.18
N HIS A 67 -10.47 -9.21 -20.12
CA HIS A 67 -10.20 -10.53 -20.66
C HIS A 67 -9.24 -10.38 -21.84
N VAL A 68 -8.10 -11.03 -21.78
CA VAL A 68 -7.03 -10.89 -22.76
C VAL A 68 -6.70 -12.23 -23.40
N LYS A 69 -6.64 -12.25 -24.75
CA LYS A 69 -6.01 -13.30 -25.52
C LYS A 69 -4.72 -12.76 -26.13
N GLY A 70 -3.61 -13.43 -25.90
CA GLY A 70 -2.31 -12.95 -26.32
C GLY A 70 -1.22 -14.00 -26.22
N ASP A 71 -0.01 -13.64 -26.61
CA ASP A 71 1.16 -14.51 -26.60
C ASP A 71 2.28 -13.85 -25.81
N ILE A 72 3.00 -14.64 -25.03
CA ILE A 72 4.16 -14.18 -24.28
C ILE A 72 5.39 -14.21 -25.18
N ILE A 73 6.05 -13.07 -25.28
CA ILE A 73 7.25 -12.89 -26.09
C ILE A 73 8.43 -12.45 -25.22
N ASN A 74 9.64 -12.69 -25.68
CA ASN A 74 10.84 -12.07 -25.11
C ASN A 74 11.16 -10.81 -25.92
N TYR A 75 11.09 -9.66 -25.29
CA TYR A 75 11.47 -8.39 -25.91
C TYR A 75 12.62 -7.76 -25.14
N ARG A 76 13.81 -7.71 -25.75
CA ARG A 76 15.03 -7.13 -25.16
C ARG A 76 15.40 -7.73 -23.78
N GLY A 77 15.18 -9.03 -23.61
CA GLY A 77 15.47 -9.73 -22.36
C GLY A 77 14.34 -9.74 -21.33
N ASN A 78 13.26 -8.99 -21.56
CA ASN A 78 12.11 -8.93 -20.66
C ASN A 78 10.91 -9.72 -21.23
N LYS A 79 10.14 -10.33 -20.34
CA LYS A 79 8.84 -10.93 -20.69
C LYS A 79 7.86 -9.80 -21.03
N GLN A 80 7.17 -9.92 -22.15
CA GLN A 80 6.14 -8.98 -22.60
C GLN A 80 4.99 -9.77 -23.23
N MET A 81 3.77 -9.30 -23.06
CA MET A 81 2.58 -9.91 -23.69
C MET A 81 2.24 -9.15 -24.96
N LYS A 82 2.13 -9.87 -26.07
CA LYS A 82 1.53 -9.37 -27.30
C LYS A 82 0.03 -9.64 -27.24
N VAL A 83 -0.78 -8.61 -27.11
CA VAL A 83 -2.23 -8.72 -27.07
C VAL A 83 -2.80 -8.91 -28.47
N ASN A 84 -3.56 -9.97 -28.68
CA ASN A 84 -4.25 -10.30 -29.91
C ASN A 84 -5.71 -9.84 -29.85
N GLN A 85 -6.39 -10.06 -28.72
CA GLN A 85 -7.76 -9.64 -28.44
C GLN A 85 -7.88 -9.19 -26.97
N ILE A 86 -8.73 -8.19 -26.75
CA ILE A 86 -9.04 -7.70 -25.41
C ILE A 86 -10.50 -7.25 -25.35
N ARG A 87 -11.15 -7.49 -24.23
CA ARG A 87 -12.46 -6.93 -23.88
C ARG A 87 -12.55 -6.59 -22.40
N LEU A 88 -13.39 -5.65 -22.04
CA LEU A 88 -13.74 -5.43 -20.62
C LEU A 88 -14.45 -6.66 -20.05
N ALA A 89 -14.28 -6.90 -18.76
CA ALA A 89 -15.11 -7.82 -18.03
C ALA A 89 -16.53 -7.26 -17.92
N THR A 90 -17.49 -8.15 -17.91
CA THR A 90 -18.92 -7.83 -17.77
C THR A 90 -19.44 -8.32 -16.41
N THR A 91 -20.64 -7.92 -16.04
CA THR A 91 -21.29 -8.42 -14.82
C THR A 91 -21.48 -9.93 -14.81
N GLU A 92 -21.59 -10.55 -16.01
CA GLU A 92 -21.71 -12.01 -16.16
C GLU A 92 -20.43 -12.76 -15.79
N ASP A 93 -19.25 -12.11 -15.93
CA ASP A 93 -17.96 -12.70 -15.55
C ASP A 93 -17.79 -12.81 -14.03
N GLN A 94 -18.62 -12.13 -13.21
CA GLN A 94 -18.67 -12.17 -11.74
C GLN A 94 -17.30 -11.95 -11.07
N LEU A 95 -16.46 -11.10 -11.66
CA LEU A 95 -15.12 -10.81 -11.17
C LEU A 95 -15.10 -9.54 -10.34
N LYS A 96 -14.20 -9.53 -9.34
CA LYS A 96 -13.91 -8.38 -8.49
C LYS A 96 -12.43 -8.06 -8.53
N THR A 97 -12.08 -6.79 -8.41
CA THR A 97 -10.67 -6.29 -8.46
C THR A 97 -9.79 -6.93 -7.39
N GLU A 98 -10.35 -7.24 -6.21
CA GLU A 98 -9.63 -7.90 -5.10
C GLU A 98 -9.14 -9.32 -5.46
N GLN A 99 -9.64 -9.91 -6.54
CA GLN A 99 -9.18 -11.21 -7.03
C GLN A 99 -7.84 -11.12 -7.78
N PHE A 100 -7.44 -9.92 -8.19
CA PHE A 100 -6.24 -9.66 -9.01
C PHE A 100 -5.13 -8.93 -8.28
N VAL A 101 -5.35 -8.49 -7.06
CA VAL A 101 -4.35 -7.84 -6.22
C VAL A 101 -4.02 -8.70 -5.01
N ASP A 102 -2.79 -8.61 -4.54
CA ASP A 102 -2.45 -9.14 -3.22
C ASP A 102 -3.30 -8.41 -2.17
N GLY A 103 -3.72 -9.13 -1.16
CA GLY A 103 -4.47 -8.58 -0.03
C GLY A 103 -3.73 -8.81 1.28
N ALA A 104 -4.14 -8.09 2.31
CA ALA A 104 -3.70 -8.38 3.67
C ALA A 104 -4.05 -9.83 4.05
N PRO A 105 -3.26 -10.45 4.95
CA PRO A 105 -3.57 -11.79 5.46
C PRO A 105 -4.91 -11.90 6.19
N LEU A 106 -5.45 -10.76 6.65
CA LEU A 106 -6.75 -10.62 7.32
C LEU A 106 -7.71 -9.80 6.46
N SER A 107 -9.00 -10.09 6.56
CA SER A 107 -10.02 -9.29 5.91
C SER A 107 -10.14 -7.89 6.54
N PRO A 108 -10.66 -6.88 5.81
CA PRO A 108 -10.90 -5.55 6.36
C PRO A 108 -11.74 -5.56 7.65
N ALA A 109 -12.71 -6.47 7.76
CA ALA A 109 -13.57 -6.60 8.93
C ALA A 109 -12.81 -7.11 10.17
N GLU A 110 -11.96 -8.13 9.99
CA GLU A 110 -11.11 -8.66 11.06
C GLU A 110 -10.09 -7.60 11.53
N ILE A 111 -9.48 -6.86 10.59
CA ILE A 111 -8.56 -5.77 10.92
C ILE A 111 -9.29 -4.67 11.71
N GLN A 112 -10.50 -4.30 11.28
CA GLN A 112 -11.31 -3.28 11.95
C GLN A 112 -11.69 -3.71 13.37
N GLU A 113 -12.08 -4.97 13.56
CA GLU A 113 -12.40 -5.51 14.87
C GLU A 113 -11.20 -5.42 15.82
N GLU A 114 -10.02 -5.89 15.39
CA GLU A 114 -8.82 -5.84 16.21
C GLU A 114 -8.39 -4.39 16.53
N ILE A 115 -8.36 -3.48 15.54
CA ILE A 115 -8.02 -2.06 15.79
C ILE A 115 -9.01 -1.43 16.77
N SER A 116 -10.29 -1.82 16.74
CA SER A 116 -11.30 -1.31 17.68
C SER A 116 -10.99 -1.65 19.13
N HIS A 117 -10.38 -2.81 19.42
CA HIS A 117 -9.93 -3.14 20.77
C HIS A 117 -8.83 -2.19 21.24
N TYR A 118 -7.82 -1.89 20.41
CA TYR A 118 -6.78 -0.91 20.75
C TYR A 118 -7.33 0.50 20.92
N LEU A 119 -8.34 0.87 20.13
CA LEU A 119 -9.01 2.16 20.28
C LEU A 119 -9.74 2.29 21.63
N LEU A 120 -10.31 1.21 22.16
CA LEU A 120 -10.93 1.18 23.49
C LEU A 120 -9.88 1.27 24.61
N ASP A 121 -8.67 0.79 24.38
CA ASP A 121 -7.53 0.87 25.30
C ASP A 121 -6.91 2.28 25.41
N ILE A 122 -7.34 3.25 24.60
CA ILE A 122 -6.92 4.65 24.71
C ILE A 122 -7.71 5.30 25.86
N GLU A 123 -7.08 5.45 27.03
CA GLU A 123 -7.73 5.98 28.24
C GLU A 123 -7.89 7.51 28.23
N ASN A 124 -6.99 8.24 27.51
CA ASN A 124 -7.13 9.69 27.39
C ASN A 124 -8.31 10.02 26.48
N ALA A 125 -9.33 10.67 27.03
CA ALA A 125 -10.59 10.93 26.36
C ALA A 125 -10.44 11.81 25.10
N ASN A 126 -9.55 12.81 25.12
CA ASN A 126 -9.32 13.70 23.97
C ASN A 126 -8.66 12.94 22.82
N LEU A 127 -7.60 12.18 23.10
CA LEU A 127 -6.93 11.33 22.11
C LEU A 127 -7.88 10.29 21.53
N GLN A 128 -8.66 9.62 22.36
CA GLN A 128 -9.64 8.62 21.91
C GLN A 128 -10.70 9.22 21.00
N ARG A 129 -11.25 10.38 21.36
CA ARG A 129 -12.27 11.08 20.56
C ARG A 129 -11.73 11.52 19.20
N ILE A 130 -10.54 12.12 19.14
CA ILE A 130 -9.88 12.53 17.89
C ILE A 130 -9.62 11.29 17.01
N THR A 131 -9.01 10.25 17.57
CA THR A 131 -8.67 9.03 16.84
C THR A 131 -9.92 8.34 16.26
N ARG A 132 -10.97 8.18 17.08
CA ARG A 132 -12.25 7.61 16.65
C ARG A 132 -12.93 8.44 15.56
N HIS A 133 -12.90 9.76 15.70
CA HIS A 133 -13.50 10.67 14.73
C HIS A 133 -12.85 10.53 13.35
N LEU A 134 -11.51 10.54 13.29
CA LEU A 134 -10.76 10.40 12.05
C LEU A 134 -10.90 9.02 11.41
N LEU A 135 -10.85 7.96 12.21
CA LEU A 135 -11.12 6.60 11.71
C LEU A 135 -12.53 6.49 11.12
N LYS A 136 -13.55 7.10 11.75
CA LYS A 136 -14.91 7.11 11.24
C LYS A 136 -15.03 7.94 9.95
N LYS A 137 -14.37 9.13 9.90
CA LYS A 137 -14.35 10.02 8.73
C LYS A 137 -13.79 9.32 7.49
N TYR A 138 -12.76 8.48 7.68
CA TYR A 138 -12.03 7.82 6.60
C TYR A 138 -12.20 6.29 6.58
N GLN A 139 -13.22 5.75 7.24
CA GLN A 139 -13.39 4.33 7.50
C GLN A 139 -13.18 3.46 6.26
N GLU A 140 -13.89 3.73 5.17
CA GLU A 140 -13.81 2.93 3.95
C GLU A 140 -12.40 2.94 3.36
N ARG A 141 -11.81 4.13 3.20
CA ARG A 141 -10.48 4.29 2.60
C ARG A 141 -9.39 3.70 3.49
N PHE A 142 -9.44 3.95 4.80
CA PHE A 142 -8.44 3.44 5.74
C PHE A 142 -8.34 1.92 5.73
N TYR A 143 -9.47 1.21 5.63
CA TYR A 143 -9.48 -0.26 5.64
C TYR A 143 -9.32 -0.90 4.27
N THR A 144 -9.28 -0.14 3.18
CA THR A 144 -9.13 -0.68 1.82
C THR A 144 -7.86 -0.24 1.12
N TYR A 145 -7.28 0.91 1.49
CA TYR A 145 -6.13 1.49 0.80
C TYR A 145 -4.83 0.76 1.11
N PRO A 146 -3.86 0.76 0.17
CA PRO A 146 -2.50 0.29 0.41
C PRO A 146 -1.74 1.29 1.29
N ALA A 147 -0.66 0.84 1.93
CA ALA A 147 0.23 1.72 2.68
C ALA A 147 1.21 2.51 1.78
N ALA A 148 1.44 2.05 0.55
CA ALA A 148 2.33 2.70 -0.41
C ALA A 148 1.95 2.34 -1.85
N SER A 149 2.40 3.14 -2.82
CA SER A 149 2.19 2.87 -4.24
C SER A 149 3.15 1.81 -4.80
N PHE A 150 4.38 1.67 -4.28
CA PHE A 150 5.42 0.77 -4.82
C PHE A 150 6.21 -0.02 -3.76
N HIS A 151 6.18 0.37 -2.49
CA HIS A 151 7.04 -0.21 -1.46
C HIS A 151 6.34 -1.26 -0.60
N HIS A 152 6.60 -1.26 0.71
CA HIS A 152 5.97 -2.17 1.68
C HIS A 152 4.44 -1.96 1.74
N HIS A 153 3.71 -3.05 2.02
CA HIS A 153 2.24 -3.05 2.15
C HIS A 153 1.47 -2.41 0.97
N ASN A 154 1.99 -2.54 -0.26
CA ASN A 154 1.34 -2.05 -1.49
C ASN A 154 0.26 -3.02 -2.01
N PHE A 155 -0.59 -3.49 -1.13
CA PHE A 155 -1.70 -4.39 -1.41
C PHE A 155 -3.00 -3.85 -0.76
N ALA A 156 -4.13 -4.38 -1.19
CA ALA A 156 -5.43 -3.99 -0.62
C ALA A 156 -5.45 -4.18 0.90
N SER A 157 -5.96 -3.18 1.63
CA SER A 157 -5.94 -3.11 3.10
C SER A 157 -4.54 -3.02 3.73
N GLY A 158 -3.50 -2.73 2.93
CA GLY A 158 -2.13 -2.64 3.40
C GLY A 158 -1.93 -1.58 4.49
N LEU A 159 -2.61 -0.42 4.39
CA LEU A 159 -2.55 0.65 5.37
C LEU A 159 -3.06 0.22 6.74
N SER A 160 -4.25 -0.34 6.81
CA SER A 160 -4.84 -0.79 8.07
C SER A 160 -4.13 -2.02 8.65
N TYR A 161 -3.64 -2.92 7.80
CA TYR A 161 -2.86 -4.06 8.26
C TYR A 161 -1.51 -3.65 8.84
N HIS A 162 -0.82 -2.71 8.23
CA HIS A 162 0.39 -2.07 8.76
C HIS A 162 0.15 -1.47 10.15
N VAL A 163 -0.90 -0.66 10.29
CA VAL A 163 -1.29 -0.09 11.59
C VAL A 163 -1.57 -1.19 12.62
N LEU A 164 -2.26 -2.26 12.25
CA LEU A 164 -2.55 -3.38 13.16
C LEU A 164 -1.29 -4.10 13.63
N THR A 165 -0.36 -4.41 12.73
CA THR A 165 0.91 -5.06 13.12
C THR A 165 1.74 -4.16 14.02
N MET A 166 1.80 -2.86 13.75
CA MET A 166 2.43 -1.88 14.63
C MET A 166 1.80 -1.83 16.02
N LEU A 167 0.46 -1.87 16.13
CA LEU A 167 -0.25 -1.90 17.42
C LEU A 167 0.06 -3.16 18.23
N ARG A 168 0.17 -4.32 17.58
CA ARG A 168 0.57 -5.59 18.22
C ARG A 168 1.99 -5.49 18.80
N ILE A 169 2.93 -4.90 18.07
CA ILE A 169 4.29 -4.65 18.54
C ILE A 169 4.27 -3.64 19.70
N ALA A 170 3.55 -2.53 19.55
CA ALA A 170 3.44 -1.48 20.56
C ALA A 170 2.88 -2.00 21.87
N LYS A 171 1.87 -2.89 21.82
CA LYS A 171 1.32 -3.53 23.01
C LYS A 171 2.41 -4.26 23.79
N SER A 172 3.19 -5.09 23.13
CA SER A 172 4.29 -5.84 23.74
C SER A 172 5.35 -4.91 24.37
N ILE A 173 5.67 -3.81 23.67
CA ILE A 173 6.63 -2.81 24.17
C ILE A 173 6.06 -2.08 25.40
N CYS A 174 4.79 -1.67 25.41
CA CYS A 174 4.16 -1.02 26.55
C CYS A 174 4.07 -1.94 27.77
N ASP A 175 3.84 -3.23 27.55
CA ASP A 175 3.82 -4.22 28.64
C ASP A 175 5.20 -4.36 29.31
N ILE A 176 6.29 -4.21 28.56
CA ILE A 176 7.68 -4.26 29.06
C ILE A 176 8.11 -2.91 29.66
N TYR A 177 7.69 -1.79 29.07
CA TYR A 177 8.12 -0.44 29.43
C TYR A 177 6.93 0.46 29.88
N PRO A 178 6.47 0.35 31.12
CA PRO A 178 5.30 1.09 31.64
C PRO A 178 5.48 2.62 31.68
N LEU A 179 6.69 3.12 31.43
CA LEU A 179 6.94 4.56 31.31
C LEU A 179 6.33 5.20 30.05
N LEU A 180 5.94 4.39 29.06
CA LEU A 180 5.32 4.87 27.83
C LEU A 180 3.86 5.23 28.07
N ASN A 181 3.44 6.37 27.52
CA ASN A 181 2.03 6.72 27.48
C ASN A 181 1.33 5.93 26.37
N LYS A 182 0.64 4.86 26.77
CA LYS A 182 -0.07 3.94 25.88
C LYS A 182 -1.11 4.66 25.02
N SER A 183 -1.86 5.61 25.61
CA SER A 183 -2.87 6.38 24.87
C SER A 183 -2.28 7.21 23.72
N LEU A 184 -1.16 7.89 23.99
CA LEU A 184 -0.48 8.69 22.97
C LEU A 184 0.15 7.81 21.90
N LEU A 185 0.82 6.71 22.27
CA LEU A 185 1.47 5.80 21.33
C LEU A 185 0.45 5.14 20.41
N TYR A 186 -0.66 4.61 20.95
CA TYR A 186 -1.70 3.98 20.13
C TYR A 186 -2.39 4.97 19.18
N SER A 187 -2.73 6.18 19.68
CA SER A 187 -3.30 7.23 18.83
C SER A 187 -2.34 7.65 17.73
N GLY A 188 -1.05 7.80 18.08
CA GLY A 188 0.00 8.10 17.10
C GLY A 188 0.13 7.03 16.03
N ILE A 189 0.17 5.75 16.42
CA ILE A 189 0.24 4.62 15.46
C ILE A 189 -1.00 4.58 14.54
N ILE A 190 -2.20 4.74 15.09
CA ILE A 190 -3.43 4.68 14.28
C ILE A 190 -3.46 5.83 13.26
N LEU A 191 -2.95 6.99 13.60
CA LEU A 191 -3.11 8.20 12.80
C LEU A 191 -1.85 8.65 12.04
N HIS A 192 -0.66 8.07 12.27
CA HIS A 192 0.57 8.56 11.64
C HIS A 192 0.47 8.62 10.11
N ASP A 193 -0.17 7.64 9.53
CA ASP A 193 -0.33 7.45 8.09
C ASP A 193 -1.74 7.74 7.56
N ILE A 194 -2.65 8.27 8.38
CA ILE A 194 -4.04 8.53 7.97
C ILE A 194 -4.15 9.46 6.76
N GLY A 195 -3.16 10.33 6.55
CA GLY A 195 -3.10 11.23 5.39
C GLY A 195 -2.97 10.51 4.05
N LYS A 196 -2.51 9.26 4.03
CA LYS A 196 -2.41 8.43 2.82
C LYS A 196 -3.76 8.20 2.13
N VAL A 197 -4.87 8.26 2.85
CA VAL A 197 -6.22 8.17 2.28
C VAL A 197 -6.59 9.35 1.38
N ARG A 198 -5.83 10.45 1.44
CA ARG A 198 -5.94 11.63 0.57
C ARG A 198 -4.75 11.75 -0.36
N GLU A 199 -3.57 11.31 0.08
CA GLU A 199 -2.35 11.29 -0.71
C GLU A 199 -2.47 10.35 -1.90
N LEU A 200 -3.13 9.19 -1.74
CA LEU A 200 -3.24 8.14 -2.75
C LEU A 200 -4.63 8.17 -3.43
N SER A 201 -4.66 7.78 -4.71
CA SER A 201 -5.88 7.85 -5.54
C SER A 201 -6.91 6.77 -5.22
N GLY A 202 -6.47 5.59 -4.76
CA GLY A 202 -7.37 4.45 -4.52
C GLY A 202 -6.61 3.17 -4.16
N PRO A 203 -7.34 2.08 -3.88
CA PRO A 203 -6.75 0.81 -3.47
C PRO A 203 -6.14 0.00 -4.61
N VAL A 204 -6.45 0.35 -5.86
CA VAL A 204 -6.02 -0.35 -7.06
C VAL A 204 -5.39 0.65 -8.02
N ALA A 205 -4.39 0.21 -8.78
CA ALA A 205 -3.64 1.08 -9.70
C ALA A 205 -3.20 2.41 -9.04
N THR A 206 -2.79 2.32 -7.79
CA THR A 206 -2.54 3.43 -6.88
C THR A 206 -1.55 4.43 -7.45
N SER A 207 -1.94 5.69 -7.51
CA SER A 207 -1.11 6.82 -7.89
C SER A 207 -1.22 7.95 -6.85
N TYR A 208 -0.31 8.90 -6.89
CA TYR A 208 -0.41 10.08 -6.06
C TYR A 208 -1.46 11.06 -6.60
N THR A 209 -2.30 11.58 -5.72
CA THR A 209 -3.20 12.69 -6.05
C THR A 209 -2.40 13.99 -6.23
N VAL A 210 -3.02 15.03 -6.79
CA VAL A 210 -2.39 16.36 -6.86
C VAL A 210 -2.07 16.87 -5.46
N GLU A 211 -2.99 16.71 -4.51
CA GLU A 211 -2.79 17.08 -3.11
C GLU A 211 -1.65 16.29 -2.48
N GLY A 212 -1.61 14.97 -2.70
CA GLY A 212 -0.55 14.11 -2.20
C GLY A 212 0.84 14.49 -2.70
N ASN A 213 0.96 14.83 -3.98
CA ASN A 213 2.23 15.30 -4.55
C ASN A 213 2.70 16.65 -4.00
N LEU A 214 1.76 17.54 -3.64
CA LEU A 214 2.09 18.89 -3.17
C LEU A 214 2.32 18.96 -1.66
N LEU A 215 1.57 18.21 -0.87
CA LEU A 215 1.57 18.33 0.60
C LEU A 215 2.18 17.13 1.31
N GLY A 216 2.01 15.92 0.77
CA GLY A 216 2.41 14.67 1.41
C GLY A 216 1.52 14.28 2.60
N HIS A 217 1.42 12.97 2.88
CA HIS A 217 0.54 12.42 3.93
C HIS A 217 0.82 12.97 5.33
N ILE A 218 2.09 13.27 5.67
CA ILE A 218 2.48 13.79 6.98
C ILE A 218 1.80 15.13 7.28
N SER A 219 1.86 16.07 6.33
CA SER A 219 1.22 17.37 6.48
C SER A 219 -0.30 17.25 6.51
N ILE A 220 -0.85 16.44 5.58
CA ILE A 220 -2.29 16.16 5.52
C ILE A 220 -2.79 15.58 6.84
N ALA A 221 -2.14 14.56 7.38
CA ALA A 221 -2.53 13.94 8.64
C ALA A 221 -2.45 14.90 9.82
N SER A 222 -1.40 15.74 9.88
CA SER A 222 -1.27 16.76 10.93
C SER A 222 -2.40 17.79 10.88
N ASP A 223 -2.83 18.20 9.69
CA ASP A 223 -3.94 19.15 9.52
C ASP A 223 -5.29 18.52 9.88
N GLU A 224 -5.49 17.24 9.52
CA GLU A 224 -6.69 16.47 9.92
C GLU A 224 -6.86 16.40 11.43
N VAL A 225 -5.77 16.24 12.20
CA VAL A 225 -5.84 16.25 13.67
C VAL A 225 -6.32 17.61 14.19
N VAL A 226 -5.86 18.72 13.61
CA VAL A 226 -6.30 20.08 14.01
C VAL A 226 -7.77 20.28 13.66
N GLU A 227 -8.20 19.88 12.48
CA GLU A 227 -9.58 19.99 12.05
C GLU A 227 -10.51 19.16 12.95
N ALA A 228 -10.16 17.91 13.21
CA ALA A 228 -10.91 17.03 14.12
C ALA A 228 -11.03 17.62 15.54
N ALA A 229 -9.94 18.19 16.07
CA ALA A 229 -9.97 18.83 17.38
C ALA A 229 -10.94 20.04 17.41
N ARG A 230 -10.95 20.86 16.35
CA ARG A 230 -11.90 21.99 16.20
C ARG A 230 -13.35 21.53 16.13
N GLU A 231 -13.64 20.52 15.28
CA GLU A 231 -14.98 19.96 15.12
C GLU A 231 -15.52 19.35 16.42
N LEU A 232 -14.64 18.76 17.24
CA LEU A 232 -14.97 18.13 18.50
C LEU A 232 -14.94 19.09 19.70
N ASN A 233 -14.57 20.36 19.50
CA ASN A 233 -14.33 21.37 20.55
C ASN A 233 -13.35 20.82 21.62
N ILE A 234 -12.24 20.26 21.18
CA ILE A 234 -11.16 19.75 22.04
C ILE A 234 -10.05 20.80 22.03
N GLU A 235 -9.64 21.20 23.23
CA GLU A 235 -8.46 22.02 23.49
C GLU A 235 -7.54 21.27 24.44
N GLY A 236 -6.22 21.43 24.29
CA GLY A 236 -5.26 20.78 25.17
C GLY A 236 -3.92 20.49 24.51
N GLU A 237 -2.97 20.08 25.34
CA GLU A 237 -1.62 19.73 24.89
C GLU A 237 -1.62 18.50 24.00
N GLU A 238 -2.58 17.58 24.19
CA GLU A 238 -2.69 16.31 23.46
C GLU A 238 -2.71 16.51 21.94
N ILE A 239 -3.30 17.60 21.46
CA ILE A 239 -3.35 17.93 20.03
C ILE A 239 -1.93 18.18 19.51
N MET A 240 -1.13 18.96 20.23
CA MET A 240 0.25 19.24 19.86
C MET A 240 1.11 17.98 19.95
N LEU A 241 0.95 17.17 20.99
CA LEU A 241 1.69 15.91 21.16
C LEU A 241 1.36 14.90 20.05
N LEU A 242 0.08 14.72 19.71
CA LEU A 242 -0.35 13.84 18.64
C LEU A 242 0.15 14.30 17.27
N ARG A 243 0.11 15.61 16.99
CA ARG A 243 0.71 16.18 15.79
C ARG A 243 2.21 15.94 15.72
N HIS A 244 2.92 16.06 16.86
CA HIS A 244 4.35 15.76 16.91
C HIS A 244 4.64 14.29 16.59
N MET A 245 3.82 13.33 17.09
CA MET A 245 3.91 11.92 16.70
C MET A 245 3.88 11.76 15.17
N ILE A 246 2.91 12.40 14.51
CA ILE A 246 2.74 12.35 13.05
C ILE A 246 3.90 13.04 12.32
N LEU A 247 4.28 14.25 12.72
CA LEU A 247 5.33 15.03 12.05
C LEU A 247 6.72 14.42 12.16
N SER A 248 6.96 13.51 13.08
CA SER A 248 8.28 12.93 13.35
C SER A 248 8.38 11.42 13.09
N HIS A 249 7.30 10.76 12.60
CA HIS A 249 7.24 9.30 12.59
C HIS A 249 8.26 8.61 11.67
N HIS A 250 8.75 9.24 10.61
CA HIS A 250 9.85 8.70 9.82
C HIS A 250 11.22 8.82 10.51
N GLY A 251 11.33 9.51 11.63
CA GLY A 251 12.51 9.59 12.50
C GLY A 251 13.67 10.43 11.97
N LYS A 252 13.77 10.68 10.67
CA LYS A 252 14.86 11.43 10.04
C LYS A 252 14.32 12.44 9.04
N LEU A 253 15.01 13.59 8.96
CA LEU A 253 14.65 14.64 7.99
C LEU A 253 14.80 14.15 6.54
N GLU A 254 15.82 13.33 6.29
CA GLU A 254 16.09 12.73 4.96
C GLU A 254 14.99 11.78 4.50
N TYR A 255 14.18 11.27 5.43
CA TYR A 255 13.03 10.39 5.15
C TYR A 255 11.71 11.15 5.04
N GLY A 256 11.76 12.49 5.06
CA GLY A 256 10.60 13.36 4.85
C GLY A 256 9.90 13.83 6.13
N SER A 257 10.35 13.41 7.33
CA SER A 257 9.83 13.99 8.58
C SER A 257 10.31 15.44 8.74
N PRO A 258 9.41 16.41 8.90
CA PRO A 258 9.84 17.81 9.11
C PRO A 258 10.46 18.05 10.49
N LYS A 259 10.35 17.10 11.42
CA LYS A 259 10.90 17.14 12.78
C LYS A 259 11.48 15.79 13.18
N LEU A 260 12.52 15.82 14.02
CA LEU A 260 13.00 14.64 14.72
C LEU A 260 12.04 14.31 15.89
N PRO A 261 11.98 13.04 16.34
CA PRO A 261 11.22 12.68 17.53
C PRO A 261 11.80 13.32 18.80
N TYR A 262 10.97 14.04 19.55
CA TYR A 262 11.32 14.65 20.84
C TYR A 262 10.48 14.12 22.00
N LEU A 263 9.66 13.08 21.76
CA LEU A 263 8.94 12.33 22.77
C LEU A 263 9.39 10.87 22.72
N LYS A 264 9.41 10.22 23.87
CA LYS A 264 9.74 8.78 23.93
C LYS A 264 8.76 7.93 23.10
N GLU A 265 7.47 8.30 23.09
CA GLU A 265 6.45 7.65 22.28
C GLU A 265 6.69 7.86 20.78
N ALA A 266 7.14 9.05 20.36
CA ALA A 266 7.45 9.35 18.97
C ALA A 266 8.68 8.57 18.48
N GLU A 267 9.71 8.46 19.32
CA GLU A 267 10.90 7.67 19.02
C GLU A 267 10.54 6.18 18.88
N ILE A 268 9.73 5.66 19.81
CA ILE A 268 9.27 4.25 19.74
C ILE A 268 8.36 4.01 18.56
N LEU A 269 7.47 4.94 18.19
CA LEU A 269 6.65 4.84 16.98
C LEU A 269 7.54 4.69 15.75
N CYS A 270 8.55 5.53 15.59
CA CYS A 270 9.49 5.48 14.48
C CYS A 270 10.18 4.10 14.36
N TYR A 271 10.64 3.52 15.48
CA TYR A 271 11.25 2.18 15.46
C TYR A 271 10.25 1.08 15.10
N ILE A 272 9.03 1.15 15.62
CA ILE A 272 7.97 0.17 15.32
C ILE A 272 7.63 0.21 13.83
N ASP A 273 7.43 1.40 13.26
CA ASP A 273 7.17 1.60 11.83
C ASP A 273 8.30 1.02 10.97
N ASN A 274 9.55 1.33 11.35
CA ASN A 274 10.73 0.82 10.65
C ASN A 274 10.83 -0.72 10.74
N ILE A 275 10.52 -1.33 11.88
CA ILE A 275 10.51 -2.78 12.04
C ILE A 275 9.48 -3.40 11.11
N ASP A 276 8.24 -2.92 11.14
CA ASP A 276 7.15 -3.50 10.32
C ASP A 276 7.43 -3.36 8.83
N ALA A 277 7.86 -2.17 8.39
CA ALA A 277 8.23 -1.92 7.00
C ALA A 277 9.36 -2.86 6.53
N ARG A 278 10.41 -3.05 7.34
CA ARG A 278 11.54 -3.94 7.01
C ARG A 278 11.12 -5.40 6.97
N MET A 279 10.29 -5.85 7.91
CA MET A 279 9.79 -7.24 7.92
C MET A 279 8.97 -7.55 6.67
N ASN A 280 8.13 -6.63 6.22
CA ASN A 280 7.40 -6.78 4.98
C ASN A 280 8.31 -6.84 3.73
N MET A 281 9.41 -6.03 3.72
CA MET A 281 10.41 -6.12 2.64
C MET A 281 11.12 -7.49 2.62
N PHE A 282 11.46 -8.04 3.80
CA PHE A 282 12.05 -9.39 3.91
C PHE A 282 11.08 -10.46 3.41
N GLU A 283 9.83 -10.41 3.85
CA GLU A 283 8.81 -11.37 3.41
C GLU A 283 8.67 -11.40 1.89
N LYS A 284 8.56 -10.22 1.25
CA LYS A 284 8.49 -10.11 -0.22
C LYS A 284 9.74 -10.63 -0.92
N ALA A 285 10.93 -10.35 -0.38
CA ALA A 285 12.18 -10.76 -0.97
C ALA A 285 12.38 -12.28 -0.85
N TYR A 286 12.08 -12.84 0.32
CA TYR A 286 12.26 -14.29 0.57
C TYR A 286 11.25 -15.16 -0.19
N LYS A 287 10.02 -14.67 -0.44
CA LYS A 287 9.06 -15.36 -1.33
C LYS A 287 9.59 -15.56 -2.75
N LYS A 288 10.54 -14.72 -3.20
CA LYS A 288 11.13 -14.73 -4.56
C LYS A 288 12.54 -15.33 -4.59
N THR A 289 13.06 -15.79 -3.47
CA THR A 289 14.44 -16.25 -3.34
C THR A 289 14.44 -17.70 -2.89
N ASP A 290 15.07 -18.57 -3.65
CA ASP A 290 15.22 -19.98 -3.27
C ASP A 290 16.05 -20.11 -1.98
N LYS A 291 15.78 -21.16 -1.20
CA LYS A 291 16.60 -21.52 -0.04
C LYS A 291 18.04 -21.75 -0.47
N GLY A 292 18.98 -21.35 0.36
CA GLY A 292 20.42 -21.44 0.06
C GLY A 292 20.96 -20.32 -0.84
N GLN A 293 20.12 -19.35 -1.22
CA GLN A 293 20.52 -18.25 -2.10
C GLN A 293 20.44 -16.88 -1.40
N PHE A 294 21.13 -15.90 -1.97
CA PHE A 294 20.98 -14.51 -1.58
C PHE A 294 19.85 -13.84 -2.37
N THR A 295 19.07 -12.98 -1.69
CA THR A 295 18.09 -12.12 -2.35
C THR A 295 18.75 -11.21 -3.38
N ASP A 296 17.96 -10.63 -4.27
CA ASP A 296 18.37 -9.41 -4.97
C ASP A 296 18.62 -8.27 -3.98
N LYS A 297 19.26 -7.18 -4.47
CA LYS A 297 19.45 -5.98 -3.67
C LYS A 297 18.11 -5.37 -3.29
N ILE A 298 17.85 -5.20 -1.99
CA ILE A 298 16.63 -4.59 -1.48
C ILE A 298 16.91 -3.10 -1.27
N PHE A 299 16.32 -2.25 -2.09
CA PHE A 299 16.55 -0.80 -2.07
C PHE A 299 16.25 -0.19 -0.68
N GLY A 300 15.12 -0.49 -0.09
CA GLY A 300 14.73 0.01 1.25
C GLY A 300 15.55 -0.57 2.40
N LEU A 301 16.46 -1.51 2.16
CA LEU A 301 17.40 -2.08 3.12
C LEU A 301 18.85 -1.74 2.72
N GLU A 302 19.09 -0.49 2.38
CA GLU A 302 20.41 0.08 2.02
C GLU A 302 21.09 -0.66 0.84
N ASN A 303 20.30 -1.18 -0.12
CA ASN A 303 20.75 -1.98 -1.26
C ASN A 303 21.53 -3.26 -0.84
N ARG A 304 21.26 -3.78 0.36
CA ARG A 304 21.88 -5.02 0.83
C ARG A 304 21.17 -6.24 0.25
N ARG A 305 21.91 -7.37 0.25
CA ARG A 305 21.40 -8.71 -0.06
C ARG A 305 21.38 -9.52 1.22
N PHE A 306 20.38 -10.39 1.35
CA PHE A 306 20.21 -11.22 2.54
C PHE A 306 20.15 -12.69 2.14
N TYR A 307 20.82 -13.54 2.91
CA TYR A 307 20.85 -14.97 2.66
C TYR A 307 19.55 -15.63 3.16
N ASN A 308 18.91 -16.42 2.30
CA ASN A 308 17.77 -17.25 2.66
C ASN A 308 18.27 -18.64 3.09
N PRO A 309 18.26 -18.98 4.40
CA PRO A 309 18.88 -20.23 4.90
C PRO A 309 18.20 -21.48 4.37
N GLU A 310 18.99 -22.54 4.19
CA GLU A 310 18.47 -23.86 3.79
C GLU A 310 17.83 -24.63 4.96
N SER A 311 18.30 -24.41 6.19
CA SER A 311 18.08 -25.31 7.32
C SER A 311 17.52 -24.66 8.60
N LEU A 312 16.87 -23.50 8.51
CA LEU A 312 16.25 -22.79 9.64
C LEU A 312 14.72 -22.80 9.55
N ASP A 313 14.14 -23.98 9.40
CA ASP A 313 12.67 -24.19 9.47
C ASP A 313 12.27 -24.71 10.83
#